data_168f85dfb5f009d561e35be4b305bd31
#
_entry.id   168f85dfb5f009d561e35be4b305bd31
#
_cell.length_a   1.000
_cell.length_b   1.000
_cell.length_c   1.000
_cell.angle_alpha   90.00
_cell.angle_beta   90.00
_cell.angle_gamma   90.00
#
_symmetry.space_group_name_H-M   'P 1'
#
loop_
_entity.id
_entity.type
_entity.pdbx_description
1 polymer ?
#
loop_
_entity_poly.entity_id
_entity_poly.type
_entity_poly.pdbx_seq_one_letter_code
_entity_poly.pdbx_strand_id
1 'polypeptide(L)' 'MANIIVLFEVNPTKAGMKKYLDLAAMLKPMLSGFEGFIRAERFSSLNEDGKLLSMNVWTDETAVERWRMSCNIA' A
#
# COMPACT_ATOMS: atom_id res chain seq x y z
N MET A 1 -6.87 20.14 -7.80
CA MET A 1 -6.26 19.82 -6.52
C MET A 1 -5.36 18.61 -6.66
N ALA A 2 -4.23 18.62 -5.99
CA ALA A 2 -3.26 17.55 -6.13
C ALA A 2 -3.67 16.32 -5.32
N ASN A 3 -3.55 15.14 -5.92
CA ASN A 3 -3.71 13.89 -5.19
C ASN A 3 -2.48 13.63 -4.32
N ILE A 4 -2.68 12.86 -3.25
CA ILE A 4 -1.60 12.47 -2.36
C ILE A 4 -1.17 11.06 -2.70
N ILE A 5 0.12 10.86 -2.87
CA ILE A 5 0.70 9.55 -3.15
C ILE A 5 1.47 9.08 -1.93
N VAL A 6 1.14 7.89 -1.45
CA VAL A 6 1.84 7.26 -0.33
C VAL A 6 2.68 6.11 -0.87
N LEU A 7 3.98 6.13 -0.58
CA LEU A 7 4.92 5.13 -1.06
C LEU A 7 5.50 4.34 0.10
N PHE A 8 5.53 3.02 -0.03
CA PHE A 8 6.16 2.12 0.92
C PHE A 8 7.17 1.24 0.21
N GLU A 9 8.38 1.20 0.70
CA GLU A 9 9.37 0.24 0.24
C GLU A 9 9.36 -0.95 1.20
N VAL A 10 9.27 -2.15 0.64
CA VAL A 10 9.34 -3.38 1.43
C VAL A 10 10.32 -4.35 0.78
N ASN A 11 11.05 -5.06 1.62
CA ASN A 11 12.04 -6.03 1.15
C ASN A 11 11.86 -7.33 1.93
N PRO A 12 10.74 -8.05 1.72
CA PRO A 12 10.47 -9.27 2.48
C PRO A 12 11.43 -10.40 2.10
N THR A 13 11.63 -11.32 3.04
CA THR A 13 12.38 -12.54 2.77
C THR A 13 11.61 -13.40 1.78
N LYS A 14 12.26 -14.40 1.19
CA LYS A 14 11.59 -15.32 0.27
C LYS A 14 10.40 -16.00 0.94
N ALA A 15 10.55 -16.41 2.19
CA ALA A 15 9.47 -17.02 2.94
C ALA A 15 8.36 -16.02 3.29
N GLY A 16 8.73 -14.78 3.57
CA GLY A 16 7.78 -13.72 3.91
C GLY A 16 7.09 -13.12 2.71
N MET A 17 7.64 -13.28 1.51
CA MET A 17 7.07 -12.70 0.29
C MET A 17 5.66 -13.19 0.03
N LYS A 18 5.45 -14.49 0.12
CA LYS A 18 4.12 -15.07 -0.11
C LYS A 18 3.12 -14.56 0.92
N LYS A 19 3.51 -14.52 2.19
CA LYS A 19 2.66 -14.00 3.27
C LYS A 19 2.31 -12.54 3.03
N TYR A 20 3.30 -11.74 2.63
CA TYR A 20 3.10 -10.33 2.35
C TYR A 20 2.10 -10.13 1.22
N LEU A 21 2.26 -10.86 0.12
CA LEU A 21 1.37 -10.73 -1.04
C LEU A 21 -0.05 -11.22 -0.73
N ASP A 22 -0.18 -12.30 0.04
CA ASP A 22 -1.48 -12.81 0.47
C ASP A 22 -2.19 -11.79 1.35
N LEU A 23 -1.48 -11.21 2.32
CA LEU A 23 -2.03 -10.20 3.21
C LEU A 23 -2.44 -8.96 2.45
N ALA A 24 -1.61 -8.52 1.51
CA ALA A 24 -1.91 -7.36 0.68
C ALA A 24 -3.15 -7.58 -0.18
N ALA A 25 -3.33 -8.79 -0.71
CA ALA A 25 -4.52 -9.14 -1.48
C ALA A 25 -5.78 -9.10 -0.62
N MET A 26 -5.68 -9.51 0.65
CA MET A 26 -6.79 -9.44 1.59
C MET A 26 -7.15 -8.00 1.96
N LEU A 27 -6.16 -7.13 2.07
CA LEU A 27 -6.36 -5.74 2.47
C LEU A 27 -6.86 -4.85 1.34
N LYS A 28 -6.62 -5.23 0.10
CA LYS A 28 -7.01 -4.43 -1.06
C LYS A 28 -8.50 -4.09 -1.11
N PRO A 29 -9.42 -5.07 -0.92
CA PRO A 29 -10.85 -4.74 -0.90
C PRO A 29 -11.21 -3.79 0.25
N MET A 30 -10.53 -3.89 1.38
CA MET A 30 -10.77 -3.02 2.52
C MET A 30 -10.37 -1.57 2.20
N LEU A 31 -9.26 -1.39 1.49
CA LEU A 31 -8.82 -0.06 1.06
C LEU A 31 -9.85 0.60 0.15
N SER A 32 -10.48 -0.18 -0.73
CA SER A 32 -11.50 0.34 -1.64
C SER A 32 -12.72 0.91 -0.93
N GLY A 33 -12.95 0.51 0.32
CA GLY A 33 -14.04 1.03 1.14
C GLY A 33 -13.75 2.35 1.83
N PHE A 34 -12.51 2.81 1.80
CA PHE A 34 -12.15 4.09 2.43
C PHE A 34 -12.46 5.28 1.53
N GLU A 35 -13.08 6.29 2.12
CA GLU A 35 -13.36 7.53 1.41
C GLU A 35 -12.06 8.20 1.01
N GLY A 36 -11.97 8.62 -0.24
CA GLY A 36 -10.77 9.29 -0.76
C GLY A 36 -9.73 8.36 -1.37
N PHE A 37 -9.94 7.06 -1.27
CA PHE A 37 -9.03 6.11 -1.91
C PHE A 37 -9.26 6.09 -3.42
N ILE A 38 -8.19 6.22 -4.20
CA ILE A 38 -8.26 6.23 -5.66
C ILE A 38 -7.77 4.91 -6.24
N ARG A 39 -6.53 4.52 -5.95
CA ARG A 39 -5.97 3.27 -6.46
C ARG A 39 -4.73 2.87 -5.69
N ALA A 40 -4.35 1.61 -5.85
CA ALA A 40 -3.12 1.08 -5.30
C ALA A 40 -2.44 0.22 -6.34
N GLU A 41 -1.11 0.30 -6.40
CA GLU A 41 -0.31 -0.53 -7.29
C GLU A 41 0.95 -0.98 -6.58
N ARG A 42 1.51 -2.09 -7.04
CA ARG A 42 2.79 -2.58 -6.57
C ARG A 42 3.75 -2.71 -7.72
N PHE A 43 5.01 -2.41 -7.42
CA PHE A 43 6.08 -2.46 -8.40
C PHE A 43 7.24 -3.28 -7.85
N SER A 44 7.91 -3.98 -8.74
CA SER A 44 9.10 -4.74 -8.41
C SER A 44 10.34 -3.94 -8.80
N SER A 45 11.35 -3.93 -7.94
CA SER A 45 12.59 -3.24 -8.25
C SER A 45 13.36 -3.98 -9.36
N LEU A 46 13.89 -3.23 -10.31
CA LEU A 46 14.75 -3.78 -11.34
C LEU A 46 16.20 -3.92 -10.85
N ASN A 47 16.54 -3.21 -9.79
CA ASN A 47 17.90 -3.20 -9.23
C ASN A 47 18.12 -4.19 -8.11
N GLU A 48 17.06 -4.53 -7.38
CA GLU A 48 17.14 -5.43 -6.24
C GLU A 48 16.05 -6.50 -6.30
N ASP A 49 16.46 -7.76 -6.32
CA ASP A 49 15.51 -8.86 -6.27
C ASP A 49 14.79 -8.88 -4.93
N GLY A 50 13.48 -9.09 -4.97
CA GLY A 50 12.68 -9.20 -3.77
C GLY A 50 12.25 -7.88 -3.17
N LYS A 51 12.68 -6.77 -3.72
CA LYS A 51 12.25 -5.46 -3.24
C LYS A 51 11.01 -5.00 -3.97
N LEU A 52 9.99 -4.61 -3.20
CA LEU A 52 8.73 -4.13 -3.74
C LEU A 52 8.47 -2.70 -3.31
N LEU A 53 7.83 -1.94 -4.19
CA LEU A 53 7.34 -0.61 -3.90
C LEU A 53 5.82 -0.65 -3.96
N SER A 54 5.17 -0.30 -2.85
CA SER A 54 3.71 -0.19 -2.81
C SER A 54 3.32 1.27 -2.91
N MET A 55 2.40 1.58 -3.81
CA MET A 55 1.94 2.93 -4.04
C MET A 55 0.43 3.00 -3.84
N ASN A 56 -0.01 3.96 -3.01
CA ASN A 56 -1.42 4.26 -2.83
C ASN A 56 -1.68 5.70 -3.23
N VAL A 57 -2.78 5.93 -3.92
CA VAL A 57 -3.17 7.28 -4.33
C VAL A 57 -4.47 7.65 -3.64
N TRP A 58 -4.51 8.85 -3.04
CA TRP A 58 -5.64 9.36 -2.26
C TRP A 58 -5.99 10.77 -2.72
N THR A 59 -7.25 11.18 -2.48
CA THR A 59 -7.72 12.50 -2.89
C THR A 59 -7.10 13.63 -2.08
N ASP A 60 -6.84 13.40 -0.79
CA ASP A 60 -6.26 14.42 0.10
C ASP A 60 -5.59 13.80 1.32
N GLU A 61 -4.93 14.65 2.11
CA GLU A 61 -4.23 14.22 3.32
C GLU A 61 -5.17 13.71 4.41
N THR A 62 -6.35 14.27 4.50
CA THR A 62 -7.34 13.85 5.49
C THR A 62 -7.72 12.39 5.30
N ALA A 63 -7.90 11.98 4.04
CA ALA A 63 -8.20 10.59 3.71
C ALA A 63 -7.06 9.67 4.12
N VAL A 64 -5.82 10.07 3.87
CA VAL A 64 -4.64 9.30 4.26
C VAL A 64 -4.58 9.16 5.78
N GLU A 65 -4.84 10.23 6.51
CA GLU A 65 -4.82 10.19 7.98
C GLU A 65 -5.89 9.27 8.54
N ARG A 66 -7.10 9.29 7.99
CA ARG A 66 -8.16 8.38 8.41
C ARG A 66 -7.75 6.93 8.22
N TRP A 67 -7.17 6.63 7.07
CA TRP A 67 -6.68 5.29 6.80
C TRP A 67 -5.59 4.86 7.78
N ARG A 68 -4.62 5.73 8.03
CA ARG A 68 -3.52 5.42 8.96
C ARG A 68 -4.02 5.20 10.38
N MET A 69 -4.98 5.98 10.82
CA MET A 69 -5.55 5.85 12.15
C MET A 69 -6.42 4.61 12.32
N SER A 70 -7.10 4.19 11.25
CA SER A 70 -7.94 3.00 11.26
C SER A 70 -7.13 1.72 11.13
N CYS A 71 -5.97 1.80 10.52
CA CYS A 71 -5.13 0.65 10.23
C CYS A 71 -4.02 0.59 11.27
N ASN A 72 -4.25 -0.16 12.34
CA ASN A 72 -3.25 -0.36 13.38
C ASN A 72 -2.14 -1.32 12.95
N ILE A 73 -2.08 -1.65 11.70
CA ILE A 73 -1.07 -2.54 11.16
C ILE A 73 -0.02 -1.69 10.49
N ALA A 74 0.62 -0.90 11.21
CA ALA A 74 1.72 -0.14 10.64
C ALA A 74 3.00 -0.91 10.74
#